data_5f38959980b4ae584afc5d392dfba39c
#
_entry.id   5f38959980b4ae584afc5d392dfba39c
#
_cell.length_a   1.000
_cell.length_b   1.000
_cell.length_c   1.000
_cell.angle_alpha   90.00
_cell.angle_beta   90.00
_cell.angle_gamma   90.00
#
_symmetry.space_group_name_H-M   'P 1'
#
loop_
_entity.id
_entity.type
_entity.pdbx_description
1 polymer ?
#
loop_
_entity_poly.entity_id
_entity_poly.type
_entity_poly.pdbx_seq_one_letter_code
_entity_poly.pdbx_strand_id
1 'polypeptide(L)'
;WTYERVLETFPRLKERLGHGGQQLSGGEQQMLTIGRALMTNPDVLILDEATEGLAPLIAREIWRICSVIKESGISSIIVDKNWKHVTKITDRNVILVKGEVVFEGSSELLQSQPEIMAQHLGV
;
A
#
# COMPACT_ATOMS: atom_id res chain seq x y z
N TRP A 1 -17.08 -4.03 2.45
CA TRP A 1 -16.50 -4.67 1.23
C TRP A 1 -17.20 -5.98 0.93
N THR A 2 -17.52 -6.21 -0.32
CA THR A 2 -18.15 -7.42 -0.81
C THR A 2 -17.23 -8.11 -1.82
N TYR A 3 -17.55 -9.35 -2.15
CA TYR A 3 -16.86 -10.09 -3.20
C TYR A 3 -16.88 -9.33 -4.53
N GLU A 4 -18.05 -8.80 -4.88
CA GLU A 4 -18.21 -8.03 -6.12
C GLU A 4 -17.37 -6.77 -6.12
N ARG A 5 -17.33 -6.05 -5.01
CA ARG A 5 -16.51 -4.83 -4.89
C ARG A 5 -15.01 -5.13 -4.98
N VAL A 6 -14.57 -6.24 -4.41
CA VAL A 6 -13.17 -6.68 -4.53
C VAL A 6 -12.83 -6.93 -6.00
N LEU A 7 -13.66 -7.64 -6.72
CA LEU A 7 -13.42 -7.93 -8.15
C LEU A 7 -13.43 -6.67 -9.00
N GLU A 8 -14.26 -5.69 -8.69
CA GLU A 8 -14.26 -4.39 -9.38
C GLU A 8 -12.98 -3.60 -9.10
N THR A 9 -12.49 -3.67 -7.87
CA THR A 9 -11.27 -2.96 -7.46
C THR A 9 -10.01 -3.62 -8.02
N PHE A 10 -10.05 -4.95 -8.16
CA PHE A 10 -8.94 -5.76 -8.67
C PHE A 10 -9.33 -6.47 -9.97
N PRO A 11 -9.38 -5.78 -11.11
CA PRO A 11 -9.81 -6.40 -12.37
C PRO A 11 -8.97 -7.61 -12.78
N ARG A 12 -7.69 -7.62 -12.43
CA ARG A 12 -6.80 -8.76 -12.70
C ARG A 12 -7.26 -10.03 -12.00
N LEU A 13 -7.79 -9.92 -10.79
CA LEU A 13 -8.32 -11.07 -10.06
C LEU A 13 -9.59 -11.60 -10.74
N LYS A 14 -10.42 -10.71 -11.23
CA LYS A 14 -11.63 -11.09 -11.96
C LYS A 14 -11.29 -11.91 -13.20
N GLU A 15 -10.25 -11.54 -13.93
CA GLU A 15 -9.76 -12.26 -15.11
C GLU A 15 -9.20 -13.64 -14.76
N ARG A 16 -8.81 -13.86 -13.51
CA ARG A 16 -8.14 -15.08 -13.04
C ARG A 16 -9.01 -15.93 -12.11
N LEU A 17 -10.33 -15.73 -12.12
CA LEU A 17 -11.24 -16.47 -11.22
C LEU A 17 -11.14 -18.00 -11.36
N GLY A 18 -10.85 -18.50 -12.55
CA GLY A 18 -10.70 -19.93 -12.82
C GLY A 18 -9.33 -20.50 -12.45
N HIS A 19 -8.40 -19.67 -11.97
CA HIS A 19 -7.05 -20.10 -11.65
C HIS A 19 -6.89 -20.43 -10.18
N GLY A 20 -6.09 -21.43 -9.85
CA GLY A 20 -5.62 -21.67 -8.48
C GLY A 20 -4.64 -20.56 -8.06
N GLY A 21 -4.52 -20.33 -6.76
CA GLY A 21 -3.60 -19.32 -6.23
C GLY A 21 -2.16 -19.47 -6.72
N GLN A 22 -1.72 -20.68 -6.96
CA GLN A 22 -0.38 -20.97 -7.47
C GLN A 22 -0.15 -20.53 -8.92
N GLN A 23 -1.24 -20.30 -9.67
CA GLN A 23 -1.19 -19.88 -11.07
C GLN A 23 -1.17 -18.36 -11.22
N LEU A 24 -1.28 -17.63 -10.11
CA LEU A 24 -1.26 -16.18 -10.12
C LEU A 24 0.19 -15.66 -10.14
N SER A 25 0.40 -14.53 -10.81
CA SER A 25 1.67 -13.80 -10.72
C SER A 25 1.89 -13.27 -9.30
N GLY A 26 3.13 -12.86 -8.97
CA GLY A 26 3.43 -12.27 -7.65
C GLY A 26 2.55 -11.08 -7.33
N GLY A 27 2.32 -10.20 -8.31
CA GLY A 27 1.43 -9.04 -8.14
C GLY A 27 -0.02 -9.43 -7.94
N GLU A 28 -0.51 -10.41 -8.69
CA GLU A 28 -1.87 -10.93 -8.54
C GLU A 28 -2.05 -11.62 -7.19
N GLN A 29 -1.06 -12.36 -6.71
CA GLN A 29 -1.08 -12.95 -5.37
C GLN A 29 -1.15 -11.87 -4.28
N GLN A 30 -0.42 -10.79 -4.45
CA GLN A 30 -0.47 -9.65 -3.52
C GLN A 30 -1.85 -8.99 -3.53
N MET A 31 -2.44 -8.81 -4.70
CA MET A 31 -3.81 -8.29 -4.83
C MET A 31 -4.83 -9.20 -4.15
N LEU A 32 -4.67 -10.52 -4.32
CA LEU A 32 -5.53 -11.49 -3.64
C LEU A 32 -5.41 -11.37 -2.11
N THR A 33 -4.20 -11.22 -1.60
CA THR A 33 -3.95 -11.05 -0.17
C THR A 33 -4.64 -9.79 0.37
N ILE A 34 -4.53 -8.67 -0.34
CA ILE A 34 -5.20 -7.43 0.04
C ILE A 34 -6.72 -7.58 -0.03
N GLY A 35 -7.22 -8.18 -1.11
CA GLY A 35 -8.66 -8.41 -1.29
C GLY A 35 -9.26 -9.27 -0.18
N ARG A 36 -8.57 -10.31 0.23
CA ARG A 36 -9.00 -11.17 1.33
C ARG A 36 -9.08 -10.39 2.65
N ALA A 37 -8.09 -9.54 2.91
CA ALA A 37 -8.09 -8.69 4.09
C ALA A 37 -9.26 -7.70 4.08
N LEU A 38 -9.55 -7.09 2.93
CA LEU A 38 -10.67 -6.16 2.79
C LEU A 38 -12.02 -6.82 3.05
N MET A 39 -12.18 -8.09 2.68
CA MET A 39 -13.43 -8.81 2.89
C MET A 39 -13.72 -9.11 4.36
N THR A 40 -12.75 -8.93 5.25
CA THR A 40 -13.01 -8.97 6.69
C THR A 40 -13.67 -7.68 7.20
N ASN A 41 -13.82 -6.67 6.34
CA ASN A 41 -14.34 -5.34 6.65
C ASN A 41 -13.62 -4.72 7.86
N PRO A 42 -12.30 -4.53 7.77
CA PRO A 42 -11.50 -4.08 8.90
C PRO A 42 -11.69 -2.59 9.17
N ASP A 43 -11.52 -2.19 10.42
CA ASP A 43 -11.42 -0.78 10.78
C ASP A 43 -10.02 -0.24 10.49
N VAL A 44 -9.01 -1.09 10.62
CA VAL A 44 -7.61 -0.76 10.35
C VAL A 44 -6.99 -1.82 9.47
N LEU A 45 -6.33 -1.40 8.41
CA LEU A 45 -5.60 -2.27 7.48
C LEU A 45 -4.09 -1.95 7.57
N ILE A 46 -3.27 -2.97 7.71
CA ILE A 46 -1.82 -2.83 7.73
C ILE A 46 -1.25 -3.40 6.44
N LEU A 47 -0.52 -2.55 5.70
CA LEU A 47 0.15 -2.92 4.47
C LEU A 47 1.66 -2.81 4.68
N ASP A 48 2.32 -3.95 4.75
CA ASP A 48 3.75 -4.03 5.03
C ASP A 48 4.51 -4.41 3.76
N GLU A 49 5.19 -3.42 3.17
CA GLU A 49 5.99 -3.58 1.96
C GLU A 49 5.22 -4.24 0.81
N ALA A 50 3.99 -3.77 0.58
CA ALA A 50 3.07 -4.39 -0.37
C ALA A 50 3.53 -4.35 -1.84
N THR A 51 4.49 -3.49 -2.18
CA THR A 51 5.00 -3.36 -3.56
C THR A 51 6.40 -3.95 -3.75
N GLU A 52 7.01 -4.49 -2.71
CA GLU A 52 8.37 -5.02 -2.78
C GLU A 52 8.48 -6.18 -3.75
N GLY A 53 9.50 -6.15 -4.61
CA GLY A 53 9.75 -7.21 -5.58
C GLY A 53 8.82 -7.23 -6.78
N LEU A 54 7.90 -6.27 -6.89
CA LEU A 54 6.95 -6.21 -8.00
C LEU A 54 7.46 -5.32 -9.14
N ALA A 55 7.06 -5.67 -10.36
CA ALA A 55 7.32 -4.84 -11.54
C ALA A 55 6.70 -3.44 -11.35
N PRO A 56 7.32 -2.38 -11.91
CA PRO A 56 6.86 -1.00 -11.70
C PRO A 56 5.38 -0.75 -12.04
N LEU A 57 4.87 -1.34 -13.11
CA LEU A 57 3.47 -1.18 -13.49
C LEU A 57 2.52 -1.82 -12.48
N ILE A 58 2.88 -2.97 -11.95
CA ILE A 58 2.08 -3.68 -10.94
C ILE A 58 2.15 -2.93 -9.61
N ALA A 59 3.33 -2.45 -9.23
CA ALA A 59 3.48 -1.64 -8.02
C ALA A 59 2.61 -0.38 -8.09
N ARG A 60 2.57 0.28 -9.25
CA ARG A 60 1.73 1.45 -9.46
C ARG A 60 0.24 1.12 -9.27
N GLU A 61 -0.18 -0.03 -9.75
CA GLU A 61 -1.57 -0.49 -9.57
C GLU A 61 -1.90 -0.74 -8.09
N ILE A 62 -0.96 -1.33 -7.33
CA ILE A 62 -1.11 -1.49 -5.87
C ILE A 62 -1.25 -0.13 -5.18
N TRP A 63 -0.45 0.87 -5.56
CA TRP A 63 -0.59 2.22 -4.99
C TRP A 63 -1.94 2.85 -5.30
N ARG A 64 -2.46 2.64 -6.51
CA ARG A 64 -3.81 3.09 -6.86
C ARG A 64 -4.87 2.44 -5.95
N ILE A 65 -4.72 1.16 -5.69
CA ILE A 65 -5.61 0.42 -4.80
C ILE A 65 -5.53 0.95 -3.37
N CYS A 66 -4.34 1.28 -2.89
CA CYS A 66 -4.16 1.91 -1.58
C CYS A 66 -4.93 3.22 -1.47
N SER A 67 -4.96 4.02 -2.53
CA SER A 67 -5.76 5.26 -2.57
C SER A 67 -7.26 4.97 -2.49
N VAL A 68 -7.73 3.95 -3.20
CA VAL A 68 -9.14 3.52 -3.13
C VAL A 68 -9.52 3.09 -1.71
N ILE A 69 -8.65 2.33 -1.06
CA ILE A 69 -8.85 1.88 0.32
C ILE A 69 -8.95 3.07 1.27
N LYS A 70 -8.07 4.03 1.13
CA LYS A 70 -8.10 5.25 1.94
C LYS A 70 -9.43 6.00 1.76
N GLU A 71 -9.87 6.18 0.53
CA GLU A 71 -11.13 6.87 0.22
C GLU A 71 -12.36 6.13 0.73
N SER A 72 -12.25 4.82 0.95
CA SER A 72 -13.35 4.02 1.50
C SER A 72 -13.58 4.25 2.99
N GLY A 73 -12.71 4.98 3.68
CA GLY A 73 -12.83 5.28 5.10
C GLY A 73 -12.09 4.30 6.03
N ILE A 74 -11.41 3.30 5.48
CA ILE A 74 -10.58 2.39 6.28
C ILE A 74 -9.31 3.13 6.69
N SER A 75 -8.97 3.09 7.98
CA SER A 75 -7.70 3.59 8.48
C SER A 75 -6.58 2.64 8.05
N SER A 76 -5.52 3.16 7.45
CA SER A 76 -4.44 2.32 6.93
C SER A 76 -3.09 2.70 7.54
N ILE A 77 -2.31 1.69 7.88
CA ILE A 77 -0.91 1.84 8.25
C ILE A 77 -0.10 1.23 7.12
N ILE A 78 0.72 2.06 6.46
CA ILE A 78 1.52 1.64 5.33
C ILE A 78 2.99 1.68 5.72
N VAL A 79 3.65 0.53 5.64
CA VAL A 79 5.09 0.41 5.89
C VAL A 79 5.77 0.18 4.55
N ASP A 80 6.55 1.15 4.10
CA ASP A 80 7.24 1.06 2.82
C ASP A 80 8.40 2.06 2.79
N LYS A 81 9.47 1.69 2.10
CA LYS A 81 10.62 2.58 1.89
C LYS A 81 10.41 3.55 0.71
N ASN A 82 9.40 3.33 -0.10
CA ASN A 82 9.07 4.19 -1.24
C ASN A 82 8.30 5.42 -0.75
N TRP A 83 8.97 6.30 -0.05
CA TRP A 83 8.37 7.44 0.64
C TRP A 83 7.63 8.40 -0.30
N LYS A 84 8.05 8.50 -1.56
CA LYS A 84 7.38 9.37 -2.54
C LYS A 84 5.95 8.93 -2.80
N HIS A 85 5.69 7.63 -2.88
CA HIS A 85 4.34 7.11 -3.01
C HIS A 85 3.59 7.16 -1.68
N VAL A 86 4.25 6.80 -0.60
CA VAL A 86 3.64 6.80 0.74
C VAL A 86 3.11 8.20 1.10
N THR A 87 3.91 9.24 0.91
CA THR A 87 3.50 10.61 1.27
C THR A 87 2.37 11.16 0.40
N LYS A 88 2.17 10.62 -0.79
CA LYS A 88 1.05 11.04 -1.66
C LYS A 88 -0.30 10.56 -1.17
N ILE A 89 -0.35 9.46 -0.42
CA ILE A 89 -1.60 8.82 -0.02
C ILE A 89 -1.81 8.81 1.50
N THR A 90 -0.83 9.22 2.28
CA THR A 90 -0.92 9.23 3.74
C THR A 90 -1.05 10.66 4.27
N ASP A 91 -1.59 10.77 5.48
CA ASP A 91 -1.76 12.06 6.16
C ASP A 91 -0.61 12.33 7.11
N ARG A 92 -0.15 11.30 7.82
CA ARG A 92 0.88 11.38 8.85
C ARG A 92 1.92 10.31 8.63
N ASN A 93 3.17 10.65 8.94
CA ASN A 93 4.29 9.75 8.69
C ASN A 93 5.21 9.67 9.91
N VAL A 94 5.75 8.47 10.11
CA VAL A 94 6.75 8.19 11.15
C VAL A 94 7.95 7.57 10.44
N ILE A 95 9.14 8.11 10.69
CA ILE A 95 10.37 7.54 10.15
C ILE A 95 11.07 6.78 11.28
N LEU A 96 11.31 5.50 11.02
CA LEU A 96 12.02 4.60 11.94
C LEU A 96 13.41 4.29 11.38
N VAL A 97 14.42 4.42 12.21
CA VAL A 97 15.78 4.01 11.88
C VAL A 97 16.30 3.16 13.04
N LYS A 98 16.66 1.91 12.72
CA LYS A 98 17.19 0.96 13.71
C LYS A 98 16.28 0.81 14.95
N GLY A 99 14.97 0.78 14.72
CA GLY A 99 13.99 0.62 15.78
C GLY A 99 13.65 1.89 16.55
N GLU A 100 14.19 3.03 16.18
CA GLU A 100 13.91 4.31 16.85
C GLU A 100 13.14 5.26 15.94
N VAL A 101 12.18 5.99 16.51
CA VAL A 101 11.47 7.05 15.81
C VAL A 101 12.39 8.27 15.74
N VAL A 102 12.77 8.64 14.50
CA VAL A 102 13.66 9.79 14.27
C VAL A 102 12.91 11.00 13.72
N PHE A 103 11.70 10.81 13.24
CA PHE A 103 10.84 11.88 12.73
C PHE A 103 9.38 11.46 12.82
N GLU A 104 8.50 12.43 13.09
CA GLU A 104 7.07 12.26 13.04
C GLU A 104 6.43 13.55 12.54
N GLY A 105 5.60 13.47 11.52
CA GLY A 105 4.97 14.66 10.96
C GLY A 105 4.06 14.38 9.79
N SER A 106 3.50 15.44 9.21
CA SER A 106 2.56 15.35 8.09
C SER A 106 3.25 14.99 6.79
N SER A 107 2.49 14.41 5.87
CA SER A 107 2.94 14.16 4.50
C SER A 107 3.28 15.48 3.79
N GLU A 108 2.50 16.52 4.05
CA GLU A 108 2.74 17.85 3.48
C GLU A 108 4.11 18.40 3.89
N LEU A 109 4.48 18.26 5.16
CA LEU A 109 5.79 18.69 5.65
C LEU A 109 6.92 17.92 4.97
N LEU A 110 6.81 16.60 4.86
CA LEU A 110 7.82 15.79 4.19
C LEU A 110 7.97 16.10 2.71
N GLN A 111 6.87 16.37 2.02
CA GLN A 111 6.90 16.75 0.61
C GLN A 111 7.56 18.12 0.40
N SER A 112 7.38 19.04 1.35
CA SER A 112 7.98 20.38 1.28
C SER A 112 9.45 20.40 1.70
N GLN A 113 9.90 19.41 2.46
CA GLN A 113 11.26 19.32 2.98
C GLN A 113 11.88 17.93 2.71
N PRO A 114 12.18 17.61 1.45
CA PRO A 114 12.71 16.29 1.08
C PRO A 114 14.07 15.98 1.70
N GLU A 115 14.80 16.98 2.19
CA GLU A 115 16.05 16.79 2.91
C GLU A 115 15.90 15.98 4.20
N ILE A 116 14.71 15.95 4.80
CA ILE A 116 14.44 15.11 5.98
C ILE A 116 14.62 13.64 5.62
N MET A 117 14.10 13.23 4.46
CA MET A 117 14.24 11.84 4.00
C MET A 117 15.69 11.52 3.66
N ALA A 118 16.39 12.43 3.01
CA ALA A 118 17.81 12.27 2.69
C ALA A 118 18.65 12.11 3.96
N GLN A 119 18.35 12.89 4.99
CA GLN A 119 19.08 12.86 6.27
C GLN A 119 18.91 11.53 6.99
N HIS A 120 17.70 10.99 7.04
CA HIS A 120 17.38 9.80 7.83
C HIS A 120 17.46 8.48 7.07
N LEU A 121 17.10 8.47 5.80
CA LEU A 121 17.03 7.25 5.00
C LEU A 121 18.09 7.17 3.90
N GLY A 122 18.88 8.20 3.70
CA GLY A 122 19.94 8.21 2.70
C GLY A 122 19.43 8.25 1.25
N VAL A 123 18.25 8.77 1.03
CA VAL A 123 17.60 8.78 -0.30
C VAL A 123 17.33 10.19 -0.81
#